data_70da968d3ab95a519194d61078b9734b
#
_entry.id   70da968d3ab95a519194d61078b9734b
#
_cell.length_a   1.000
_cell.length_b   1.000
_cell.length_c   1.000
_cell.angle_alpha   90.00
_cell.angle_beta   90.00
_cell.angle_gamma   90.00
#
_symmetry.space_group_name_H-M   'P 1'
#
loop_
_entity.id
_entity.type
_entity.pdbx_description
1 polymer ?
#
loop_
_entity_poly.entity_id
_entity_poly.type
_entity_poly.pdbx_seq_one_letter_code
_entity_poly.pdbx_strand_id
1 'polypeptide(L)'
;IILDGGTGIFPLSQTLLKELPVDVNIFNTHSHWDHIQGLPFFIPMFIPGNKIKLFGAFDPISGEGPERIMNNQMQYTYFPVREAEMKSRFQYVTVMPNEPIEVGSATITPILLNHPVVNFGYRIDSAGKSMFFTGDHEPHSNMYDPDEEEYSDYQSLVEQQYQAIVKAVSDVDVLIADSAYTREEYPAKKGWGHGTFDCCMTLAKDAGAKILYCTHHEPTRSDDALEAVFAEALSRNTDCNKLDIRLAREGDEIVV
;
A
#
# COMPACT_ATOMS: atom_id res chain seq x y z
N ILE A 1 -9.08 8.98 6.92
CA ILE A 1 -8.55 7.70 6.41
C ILE A 1 -7.04 7.79 6.44
N ILE A 2 -6.38 6.77 6.96
CA ILE A 2 -4.92 6.59 6.96
C ILE A 2 -4.65 5.27 6.26
N LEU A 3 -3.67 5.24 5.36
CA LEU A 3 -3.20 4.04 4.70
C LEU A 3 -1.85 3.66 5.31
N ASP A 4 -1.79 2.47 5.91
CA ASP A 4 -0.70 1.93 6.70
C ASP A 4 -0.34 2.72 7.97
N GLY A 5 0.48 2.12 8.80
CA GLY A 5 0.95 2.63 10.08
C GLY A 5 2.46 2.54 10.24
N GLY A 6 3.21 2.81 9.16
CA GLY A 6 4.66 2.94 9.20
C GLY A 6 5.12 4.14 10.02
N THR A 7 6.40 4.50 9.94
CA THR A 7 6.96 5.60 10.75
C THR A 7 6.30 6.95 10.51
N GLY A 8 5.75 7.19 9.32
CA GLY A 8 5.02 8.41 8.97
C GLY A 8 3.77 8.69 9.81
N ILE A 9 3.19 7.67 10.46
CA ILE A 9 2.02 7.87 11.34
C ILE A 9 2.38 8.67 12.61
N PHE A 10 3.65 8.68 13.04
CA PHE A 10 4.07 9.43 14.22
C PHE A 10 4.00 10.94 13.99
N PRO A 11 4.61 11.58 12.98
CA PRO A 11 4.43 13.00 12.70
C PRO A 11 2.97 13.35 12.40
N LEU A 12 2.21 12.50 11.69
CA LEU A 12 0.76 12.69 11.52
C LEU A 12 0.04 12.74 12.86
N SER A 13 0.39 11.85 13.79
CA SER A 13 -0.16 11.85 15.14
C SER A 13 0.02 13.21 15.84
N GLN A 14 1.19 13.84 15.73
CA GLN A 14 1.45 15.17 16.32
C GLN A 14 0.54 16.25 15.71
N THR A 15 0.24 16.15 14.43
CA THR A 15 -0.69 17.07 13.76
C THR A 15 -2.11 16.88 14.29
N LEU A 16 -2.58 15.64 14.39
CA LEU A 16 -3.92 15.29 14.85
C LEU A 16 -4.19 15.67 16.33
N LEU A 17 -3.15 15.79 17.16
CA LEU A 17 -3.31 16.27 18.54
C LEU A 17 -3.94 17.67 18.64
N LYS A 18 -3.90 18.46 17.58
CA LYS A 18 -4.51 19.80 17.50
C LYS A 18 -6.01 19.77 17.19
N GLU A 19 -6.52 18.60 16.80
CA GLU A 19 -7.88 18.41 16.27
C GLU A 19 -8.75 17.48 17.12
N LEU A 20 -8.29 17.13 18.32
CA LEU A 20 -8.98 16.19 19.20
C LEU A 20 -10.39 16.68 19.60
N PRO A 21 -11.38 15.78 19.74
CA PRO A 21 -11.30 14.34 19.49
C PRO A 21 -11.38 13.98 18.01
N VAL A 22 -10.65 12.92 17.60
CA VAL A 22 -10.62 12.45 16.22
C VAL A 22 -11.37 11.12 16.03
N ASP A 23 -11.91 10.92 14.82
CA ASP A 23 -12.47 9.65 14.35
C ASP A 23 -11.62 9.17 13.17
N VAL A 24 -10.79 8.15 13.38
CA VAL A 24 -9.74 7.72 12.46
C VAL A 24 -9.97 6.29 12.01
N ASN A 25 -9.85 6.07 10.70
CA ASN A 25 -9.91 4.77 10.08
C ASN A 25 -8.56 4.48 9.41
N ILE A 26 -7.81 3.49 9.94
CA ILE A 26 -6.50 3.06 9.46
C ILE A 26 -6.71 1.80 8.65
N PHE A 27 -6.36 1.83 7.38
CA PHE A 27 -6.40 0.68 6.47
C PHE A 27 -4.99 0.16 6.27
N ASN A 28 -4.69 -0.98 6.88
CA ASN A 28 -3.39 -1.61 6.77
C ASN A 28 -3.36 -2.54 5.56
N THR A 29 -2.38 -2.35 4.70
CA THR A 29 -2.20 -3.19 3.50
C THR A 29 -1.78 -4.60 3.88
N HIS A 30 -0.76 -4.72 4.71
CA HIS A 30 -0.23 -5.98 5.23
C HIS A 30 0.59 -5.73 6.50
N SER A 31 1.15 -6.79 7.10
CA SER A 31 1.75 -6.73 8.44
C SER A 31 3.28 -6.77 8.45
N HIS A 32 3.98 -6.42 7.37
CA HIS A 32 5.42 -6.20 7.45
C HIS A 32 5.73 -4.98 8.33
N TRP A 33 6.92 -4.97 8.94
CA TRP A 33 7.27 -4.01 9.98
C TRP A 33 7.17 -2.56 9.52
N ASP A 34 7.65 -2.25 8.35
CA ASP A 34 7.66 -0.91 7.77
C ASP A 34 6.25 -0.33 7.52
N HIS A 35 5.22 -1.20 7.44
CA HIS A 35 3.81 -0.80 7.32
C HIS A 35 3.06 -0.69 8.65
N ILE A 36 3.65 -1.14 9.76
CA ILE A 36 2.95 -1.20 11.06
C ILE A 36 3.75 -0.65 12.25
N GLN A 37 5.08 -0.48 12.11
CA GLN A 37 5.97 -0.17 13.25
C GLN A 37 5.69 1.16 13.93
N GLY A 38 5.00 2.08 13.29
CA GLY A 38 4.60 3.36 13.86
C GLY A 38 3.31 3.30 14.68
N LEU A 39 2.49 2.26 14.51
CA LEU A 39 1.20 2.15 15.20
C LEU A 39 1.29 2.31 16.72
N PRO A 40 2.23 1.66 17.45
CA PRO A 40 2.35 1.85 18.90
C PRO A 40 2.62 3.29 19.33
N PHE A 41 3.09 4.14 18.42
CA PHE A 41 3.38 5.55 18.66
C PHE A 41 2.28 6.49 18.17
N PHE A 42 1.13 5.96 17.75
CA PHE A 42 -0.03 6.76 17.35
C PHE A 42 -0.78 7.28 18.58
N ILE A 43 -0.34 8.42 19.11
CA ILE A 43 -0.79 8.99 20.39
C ILE A 43 -2.32 9.08 20.55
N PRO A 44 -3.13 9.39 19.50
CA PRO A 44 -4.59 9.41 19.65
C PRO A 44 -5.21 8.13 20.21
N MET A 45 -4.55 6.96 20.11
CA MET A 45 -5.04 5.70 20.71
C MET A 45 -5.10 5.75 22.23
N PHE A 46 -4.25 6.55 22.87
CA PHE A 46 -4.13 6.64 24.33
C PHE A 46 -4.96 7.78 24.93
N ILE A 47 -5.66 8.55 24.11
CA ILE A 47 -6.44 9.73 24.55
C ILE A 47 -7.93 9.40 24.54
N PRO A 48 -8.64 9.57 25.70
CA PRO A 48 -10.08 9.36 25.75
C PRO A 48 -10.86 10.25 24.79
N GLY A 49 -12.00 9.73 24.30
CA GLY A 49 -12.90 10.47 23.39
C GLY A 49 -12.62 10.22 21.90
N ASN A 50 -11.44 9.74 21.56
CA ASN A 50 -11.12 9.37 20.16
C ASN A 50 -11.77 8.04 19.79
N LYS A 51 -12.03 7.87 18.49
CA LYS A 51 -12.47 6.62 17.89
C LYS A 51 -11.45 6.22 16.82
N ILE A 52 -11.01 4.98 16.88
CA ILE A 52 -10.03 4.46 15.95
C ILE A 52 -10.45 3.09 15.50
N LYS A 53 -10.45 2.87 14.19
CA LYS A 53 -10.64 1.55 13.59
C LYS A 53 -9.39 1.17 12.82
N LEU A 54 -8.89 -0.02 13.08
CA LEU A 54 -7.81 -0.64 12.32
C LEU A 54 -8.42 -1.73 11.43
N PHE A 55 -8.37 -1.49 10.14
CA PHE A 55 -8.79 -2.42 9.10
C PHE A 55 -7.55 -3.18 8.60
N GLY A 56 -7.66 -4.49 8.40
CA GLY A 56 -6.55 -5.28 7.91
C GLY A 56 -6.95 -6.68 7.50
N ALA A 57 -6.01 -7.41 6.92
CA ALA A 57 -6.22 -8.75 6.42
C ALA A 57 -6.40 -9.78 7.55
N PHE A 58 -7.19 -10.81 7.24
CA PHE A 58 -7.12 -12.08 7.95
C PHE A 58 -5.86 -12.83 7.54
N ASP A 59 -5.12 -13.36 8.52
CA ASP A 59 -3.96 -14.18 8.25
C ASP A 59 -4.37 -15.67 8.15
N PRO A 60 -4.27 -16.28 6.96
CA PRO A 60 -4.68 -17.66 6.77
C PRO A 60 -3.78 -18.67 7.50
N ILE A 61 -2.58 -18.28 7.92
CA ILE A 61 -1.63 -19.16 8.59
C ILE A 61 -1.93 -19.22 10.09
N SER A 62 -2.06 -18.08 10.75
CA SER A 62 -2.36 -18.03 12.19
C SER A 62 -3.86 -18.15 12.50
N GLY A 63 -4.73 -17.86 11.56
CA GLY A 63 -6.18 -17.80 11.77
C GLY A 63 -6.63 -16.53 12.51
N GLU A 64 -5.78 -15.50 12.59
CA GLU A 64 -6.04 -14.26 13.33
C GLU A 64 -6.35 -13.09 12.38
N GLY A 65 -7.13 -12.14 12.87
CA GLY A 65 -7.43 -10.88 12.18
C GLY A 65 -6.37 -9.80 12.43
N PRO A 66 -6.69 -8.52 12.10
CA PRO A 66 -5.75 -7.41 12.26
C PRO A 66 -5.36 -7.10 13.71
N GLU A 67 -6.10 -7.60 14.71
CA GLU A 67 -5.77 -7.47 16.13
C GLU A 67 -4.38 -8.04 16.49
N ARG A 68 -3.93 -9.05 15.77
CA ARG A 68 -2.59 -9.64 15.95
C ARG A 68 -1.46 -8.61 15.78
N ILE A 69 -1.67 -7.59 14.94
CA ILE A 69 -0.68 -6.55 14.69
C ILE A 69 -0.36 -5.83 15.99
N MET A 70 -1.39 -5.36 16.71
CA MET A 70 -1.22 -4.66 17.97
C MET A 70 -0.80 -5.61 19.08
N ASN A 71 -1.41 -6.80 19.17
CA ASN A 71 -1.07 -7.81 20.15
C ASN A 71 0.43 -8.17 20.11
N ASN A 72 1.02 -8.29 18.93
CA ASN A 72 2.44 -8.62 18.79
C ASN A 72 3.34 -7.41 19.12
N GLN A 73 3.01 -6.22 18.61
CA GLN A 73 3.85 -5.05 18.82
C GLN A 73 3.79 -4.49 20.26
N MET A 74 2.63 -4.58 20.91
CA MET A 74 2.42 -4.07 22.26
C MET A 74 2.67 -5.11 23.36
N GLN A 75 3.36 -6.21 23.05
CA GLN A 75 3.86 -7.11 24.10
C GLN A 75 4.81 -6.35 25.03
N TYR A 76 4.62 -6.50 26.34
CA TYR A 76 5.36 -5.75 27.37
C TYR A 76 6.89 -5.84 27.23
N THR A 77 7.40 -6.93 26.65
CA THR A 77 8.83 -7.12 26.40
C THR A 77 9.37 -6.14 25.35
N TYR A 78 8.51 -5.68 24.43
CA TYR A 78 8.90 -4.83 23.30
C TYR A 78 8.39 -3.40 23.44
N PHE A 79 7.22 -3.23 24.07
CA PHE A 79 6.59 -1.92 24.24
C PHE A 79 6.04 -1.76 25.66
N PRO A 80 6.29 -0.63 26.34
CA PRO A 80 5.96 -0.49 27.78
C PRO A 80 4.48 -0.30 28.08
N VAL A 81 3.67 0.00 27.08
CA VAL A 81 2.22 0.20 27.21
C VAL A 81 1.50 -0.95 26.54
N ARG A 82 0.59 -1.61 27.26
CA ARG A 82 -0.20 -2.72 26.72
C ARG A 82 -1.41 -2.21 25.97
N GLU A 83 -1.92 -2.99 25.03
CA GLU A 83 -3.17 -2.72 24.31
C GLU A 83 -4.34 -2.39 25.26
N ALA A 84 -4.47 -3.12 26.37
CA ALA A 84 -5.49 -2.88 27.38
C ALA A 84 -5.42 -1.48 28.05
N GLU A 85 -4.34 -0.76 27.86
CA GLU A 85 -4.14 0.60 28.39
C GLU A 85 -4.57 1.70 27.39
N MET A 86 -4.96 1.34 26.17
CA MET A 86 -5.57 2.26 25.23
C MET A 86 -6.84 2.88 25.81
N LYS A 87 -7.01 4.18 25.64
CA LYS A 87 -8.14 4.95 26.21
C LYS A 87 -9.15 5.40 25.16
N SER A 88 -8.79 5.32 23.87
CA SER A 88 -9.73 5.56 22.79
C SER A 88 -10.71 4.38 22.64
N ARG A 89 -11.81 4.63 21.91
CA ARG A 89 -12.66 3.53 21.44
C ARG A 89 -11.96 2.90 20.21
N PHE A 90 -11.20 1.84 20.48
CA PHE A 90 -10.46 1.11 19.45
C PHE A 90 -11.22 -0.12 18.95
N GLN A 91 -11.21 -0.37 17.63
CA GLN A 91 -11.89 -1.51 17.02
C GLN A 91 -11.00 -2.10 15.91
N TYR A 92 -11.00 -3.40 15.78
CA TYR A 92 -10.40 -4.14 14.70
C TYR A 92 -11.46 -4.58 13.69
N VAL A 93 -11.17 -4.48 12.41
CA VAL A 93 -12.09 -4.86 11.33
C VAL A 93 -11.32 -5.67 10.30
N THR A 94 -11.67 -6.93 10.15
CA THR A 94 -11.15 -7.76 9.08
C THR A 94 -11.76 -7.33 7.75
N VAL A 95 -10.93 -7.13 6.74
CA VAL A 95 -11.36 -6.79 5.37
C VAL A 95 -11.32 -8.02 4.47
N MET A 96 -12.25 -8.06 3.52
CA MET A 96 -12.33 -9.10 2.51
C MET A 96 -12.08 -8.50 1.12
N PRO A 97 -11.43 -9.24 0.20
CA PRO A 97 -11.15 -8.73 -1.13
C PRO A 97 -12.43 -8.41 -1.88
N ASN A 98 -12.45 -7.26 -2.56
CA ASN A 98 -13.57 -6.75 -3.37
C ASN A 98 -14.87 -6.45 -2.59
N GLU A 99 -14.83 -6.39 -1.25
CA GLU A 99 -15.97 -5.95 -0.45
C GLU A 99 -15.83 -4.46 -0.10
N PRO A 100 -16.65 -3.57 -0.68
CA PRO A 100 -16.58 -2.13 -0.42
C PRO A 100 -16.92 -1.79 1.04
N ILE A 101 -16.19 -0.83 1.59
CA ILE A 101 -16.34 -0.33 2.96
C ILE A 101 -16.64 1.17 2.90
N GLU A 102 -17.75 1.58 3.50
CA GLU A 102 -18.15 2.99 3.56
C GLU A 102 -17.50 3.69 4.77
N VAL A 103 -16.81 4.80 4.51
CA VAL A 103 -16.22 5.68 5.54
C VAL A 103 -16.57 7.13 5.23
N GLY A 104 -17.56 7.66 5.92
CA GLY A 104 -18.07 9.00 5.64
C GLY A 104 -18.64 9.09 4.21
N SER A 105 -18.06 9.94 3.38
CA SER A 105 -18.43 10.07 1.96
C SER A 105 -17.58 9.24 1.02
N ALA A 106 -16.64 8.46 1.55
CA ALA A 106 -15.73 7.66 0.74
C ALA A 106 -16.12 6.18 0.77
N THR A 107 -15.97 5.54 -0.38
CA THR A 107 -16.03 4.07 -0.54
C THR A 107 -14.62 3.53 -0.71
N ILE A 108 -14.22 2.58 0.14
CA ILE A 108 -12.90 1.95 0.09
C ILE A 108 -13.07 0.51 -0.36
N THR A 109 -12.43 0.13 -1.47
CA THR A 109 -12.47 -1.24 -1.99
C THR A 109 -11.11 -1.90 -1.86
N PRO A 110 -10.97 -2.95 -1.01
CA PRO A 110 -9.75 -3.73 -0.90
C PRO A 110 -9.55 -4.62 -2.13
N ILE A 111 -8.37 -4.61 -2.71
CA ILE A 111 -7.98 -5.44 -3.86
C ILE A 111 -6.79 -6.30 -3.45
N LEU A 112 -6.94 -7.62 -3.54
CA LEU A 112 -5.83 -8.52 -3.26
C LEU A 112 -4.74 -8.36 -4.32
N LEU A 113 -3.51 -8.14 -3.87
CA LEU A 113 -2.34 -7.95 -4.72
C LEU A 113 -1.29 -9.03 -4.46
N ASN A 114 -0.33 -9.16 -5.37
CA ASN A 114 0.73 -10.15 -5.27
C ASN A 114 1.86 -9.68 -4.36
N HIS A 115 1.99 -10.34 -3.22
CA HIS A 115 3.04 -10.13 -2.22
C HIS A 115 3.21 -11.41 -1.38
N PRO A 116 4.38 -11.68 -0.75
CA PRO A 116 4.62 -12.91 0.03
C PRO A 116 3.64 -13.16 1.18
N VAL A 117 3.05 -12.10 1.75
CA VAL A 117 1.94 -12.18 2.71
C VAL A 117 0.67 -11.60 2.10
N VAL A 118 -0.48 -11.85 2.72
CA VAL A 118 -1.75 -11.25 2.25
C VAL A 118 -1.62 -9.74 2.29
N ASN A 119 -1.64 -9.13 1.13
CA ASN A 119 -1.54 -7.69 0.92
C ASN A 119 -2.75 -7.16 0.15
N PHE A 120 -3.35 -6.09 0.65
CA PHE A 120 -4.43 -5.37 -0.01
C PHE A 120 -3.96 -4.00 -0.51
N GLY A 121 -4.12 -3.77 -1.82
CA GLY A 121 -4.24 -2.42 -2.32
C GLY A 121 -5.63 -1.86 -2.01
N TYR A 122 -5.75 -0.55 -1.93
CA TYR A 122 -7.02 0.11 -1.63
C TYR A 122 -7.39 1.11 -2.72
N ARG A 123 -8.56 0.88 -3.36
CA ARG A 123 -9.22 1.89 -4.16
C ARG A 123 -10.09 2.74 -3.25
N ILE A 124 -9.96 4.06 -3.37
CA ILE A 124 -10.76 5.03 -2.60
C ILE A 124 -11.48 5.93 -3.58
N ASP A 125 -12.81 5.89 -3.54
CA ASP A 125 -13.68 6.75 -4.35
C ASP A 125 -14.43 7.72 -3.43
N SER A 126 -14.36 9.03 -3.71
CA SER A 126 -15.07 10.06 -2.94
C SER A 126 -15.31 11.31 -3.79
N ALA A 127 -16.52 11.88 -3.73
CA ALA A 127 -16.89 13.12 -4.41
C ALA A 127 -16.57 13.15 -5.93
N GLY A 128 -16.67 12.01 -6.60
CA GLY A 128 -16.37 11.88 -8.04
C GLY A 128 -14.88 11.86 -8.37
N LYS A 129 -14.02 11.69 -7.38
CA LYS A 129 -12.58 11.51 -7.47
C LYS A 129 -12.19 10.13 -6.99
N SER A 130 -11.06 9.62 -7.49
CA SER A 130 -10.59 8.30 -7.13
C SER A 130 -9.08 8.23 -7.00
N MET A 131 -8.62 7.39 -6.08
CA MET A 131 -7.22 7.04 -5.95
C MET A 131 -7.06 5.54 -5.72
N PHE A 132 -5.89 5.02 -6.06
CA PHE A 132 -5.49 3.66 -5.72
C PHE A 132 -4.11 3.68 -5.07
N PHE A 133 -3.99 2.98 -3.94
CA PHE A 133 -2.73 2.73 -3.25
C PHE A 133 -2.44 1.23 -3.27
N THR A 134 -1.28 0.83 -3.79
CA THR A 134 -0.95 -0.59 -3.91
C THR A 134 -0.49 -1.20 -2.58
N GLY A 135 0.03 -0.41 -1.63
CA GLY A 135 0.97 -0.99 -0.67
C GLY A 135 2.12 -1.63 -1.44
N ASP A 136 2.52 -2.82 -1.05
CA ASP A 136 3.58 -3.58 -1.71
C ASP A 136 3.00 -4.46 -2.81
N HIS A 137 3.63 -4.47 -3.97
CA HIS A 137 3.12 -5.23 -5.09
C HIS A 137 4.20 -5.62 -6.09
N GLU A 138 4.36 -6.91 -6.29
CA GLU A 138 5.15 -7.46 -7.38
C GLU A 138 4.22 -7.92 -8.51
N PRO A 139 4.43 -7.51 -9.78
CA PRO A 139 3.67 -8.06 -10.88
C PRO A 139 3.80 -9.59 -10.95
N HIS A 140 2.69 -10.28 -11.20
CA HIS A 140 2.73 -11.72 -11.43
C HIS A 140 3.65 -12.05 -12.60
N SER A 141 4.42 -13.11 -12.48
CA SER A 141 5.31 -13.59 -13.53
C SER A 141 5.15 -15.08 -13.75
N ASN A 142 5.40 -15.53 -14.96
CA ASN A 142 5.41 -16.96 -15.25
C ASN A 142 6.55 -17.65 -14.49
N MET A 143 6.26 -18.79 -13.86
CA MET A 143 7.25 -19.60 -13.14
C MET A 143 7.85 -20.69 -13.99
N TYR A 144 7.25 -20.98 -15.15
CA TYR A 144 7.70 -21.99 -16.11
C TYR A 144 8.54 -21.34 -17.20
N ASP A 145 9.47 -22.11 -17.76
CA ASP A 145 10.24 -21.70 -18.95
C ASP A 145 9.41 -21.85 -20.24
N PRO A 146 9.68 -21.05 -21.28
CA PRO A 146 8.85 -21.05 -22.50
C PRO A 146 8.72 -22.37 -23.25
N ASP A 147 9.62 -23.33 -23.00
CA ASP A 147 9.66 -24.67 -23.57
C ASP A 147 8.96 -25.72 -22.69
N GLU A 148 8.48 -25.37 -21.50
CA GLU A 148 7.72 -26.26 -20.61
C GLU A 148 6.24 -26.33 -21.04
N GLU A 149 5.63 -27.49 -20.84
CA GLU A 149 4.24 -27.78 -21.29
C GLU A 149 3.23 -26.84 -20.60
N GLU A 150 3.45 -26.51 -19.34
CA GLU A 150 2.57 -25.67 -18.50
C GLU A 150 2.69 -24.19 -18.80
N TYR A 151 3.71 -23.73 -19.54
CA TYR A 151 4.00 -22.31 -19.75
C TYR A 151 2.80 -21.53 -20.30
N SER A 152 2.16 -22.07 -21.34
CA SER A 152 1.06 -21.39 -22.04
C SER A 152 -0.16 -21.15 -21.14
N ASP A 153 -0.54 -22.17 -20.35
CA ASP A 153 -1.69 -22.10 -19.47
C ASP A 153 -1.42 -21.15 -18.31
N TYR A 154 -0.22 -21.23 -17.73
CA TYR A 154 0.17 -20.33 -16.64
C TYR A 154 0.33 -18.88 -17.12
N GLN A 155 0.87 -18.65 -18.32
CA GLN A 155 0.94 -17.32 -18.91
C GLN A 155 -0.44 -16.68 -19.08
N SER A 156 -1.43 -17.46 -19.48
CA SER A 156 -2.82 -17.01 -19.57
C SER A 156 -3.38 -16.60 -18.19
N LEU A 157 -3.02 -17.30 -17.14
CA LEU A 157 -3.41 -16.94 -15.77
C LEU A 157 -2.73 -15.63 -15.33
N VAL A 158 -1.43 -15.48 -15.58
CA VAL A 158 -0.67 -14.23 -15.27
C VAL A 158 -1.31 -13.02 -15.95
N GLU A 159 -1.69 -13.17 -17.24
CA GLU A 159 -2.36 -12.10 -17.97
C GLU A 159 -3.75 -11.78 -17.38
N GLN A 160 -4.55 -12.78 -17.01
CA GLN A 160 -5.84 -12.57 -16.36
C GLN A 160 -5.69 -11.83 -15.03
N GLN A 161 -4.70 -12.18 -14.22
CA GLN A 161 -4.41 -11.50 -12.95
C GLN A 161 -3.99 -10.04 -13.19
N TYR A 162 -3.13 -9.80 -14.17
CA TYR A 162 -2.75 -8.44 -14.55
C TYR A 162 -3.96 -7.60 -14.98
N GLN A 163 -4.81 -8.14 -15.87
CA GLN A 163 -6.01 -7.44 -16.33
C GLN A 163 -7.01 -7.16 -15.20
N ALA A 164 -7.09 -8.04 -14.19
CA ALA A 164 -7.92 -7.80 -13.01
C ALA A 164 -7.40 -6.60 -12.21
N ILE A 165 -6.08 -6.44 -12.07
CA ILE A 165 -5.45 -5.30 -11.40
C ILE A 165 -5.66 -4.02 -12.23
N VAL A 166 -5.40 -4.05 -13.54
CA VAL A 166 -5.66 -2.93 -14.47
C VAL A 166 -7.10 -2.45 -14.33
N LYS A 167 -8.07 -3.37 -14.29
CA LYS A 167 -9.49 -3.04 -14.09
C LYS A 167 -9.76 -2.39 -12.74
N ALA A 168 -9.14 -2.88 -11.66
CA ALA A 168 -9.32 -2.31 -10.31
C ALA A 168 -8.75 -0.88 -10.21
N VAL A 169 -7.66 -0.61 -10.93
CA VAL A 169 -6.98 0.70 -10.97
C VAL A 169 -7.56 1.62 -12.05
N SER A 170 -8.50 1.14 -12.91
CA SER A 170 -8.94 1.89 -14.09
C SER A 170 -9.43 3.29 -13.78
N ASP A 171 -8.97 4.25 -14.59
CA ASP A 171 -9.37 5.66 -14.63
C ASP A 171 -9.23 6.43 -13.31
N VAL A 172 -8.34 5.98 -12.39
CA VAL A 172 -8.11 6.71 -11.14
C VAL A 172 -7.47 8.07 -11.40
N ASP A 173 -7.83 9.06 -10.61
CA ASP A 173 -7.18 10.38 -10.64
C ASP A 173 -5.71 10.25 -10.14
N VAL A 174 -5.47 9.43 -9.11
CA VAL A 174 -4.14 9.20 -8.55
C VAL A 174 -3.88 7.70 -8.34
N LEU A 175 -2.78 7.21 -8.87
CA LEU A 175 -2.20 5.92 -8.53
C LEU A 175 -0.94 6.15 -7.69
N ILE A 176 -0.87 5.53 -6.50
CA ILE A 176 0.33 5.49 -5.66
C ILE A 176 0.80 4.03 -5.66
N ALA A 177 1.97 3.78 -6.24
CA ALA A 177 2.41 2.42 -6.52
C ALA A 177 3.84 2.12 -6.07
N ASP A 178 4.04 0.89 -5.59
CA ASP A 178 5.34 0.32 -5.21
C ASP A 178 6.29 0.28 -6.40
N SER A 179 7.44 0.92 -6.26
CA SER A 179 8.48 1.08 -7.27
C SER A 179 9.89 0.90 -6.68
N ALA A 180 10.05 -0.10 -5.80
CA ALA A 180 11.27 -0.29 -5.03
C ALA A 180 12.52 -0.45 -5.90
N TYR A 181 12.42 -1.18 -7.01
CA TYR A 181 13.58 -1.60 -7.78
C TYR A 181 13.70 -0.93 -9.15
N THR A 182 14.93 -0.86 -9.65
CA THR A 182 15.18 -0.62 -11.08
C THR A 182 14.99 -1.92 -11.87
N ARG A 183 14.88 -1.78 -13.19
CA ARG A 183 14.82 -2.93 -14.10
C ARG A 183 16.05 -3.84 -14.00
N GLU A 184 17.20 -3.26 -13.72
CA GLU A 184 18.48 -3.96 -13.60
C GLU A 184 18.63 -4.72 -12.28
N GLU A 185 18.05 -4.17 -11.20
CA GLU A 185 18.06 -4.80 -9.87
C GLU A 185 17.05 -5.95 -9.75
N TYR A 186 15.91 -5.83 -10.43
CA TYR A 186 14.76 -6.71 -10.26
C TYR A 186 15.05 -8.21 -10.47
N PRO A 187 15.88 -8.65 -11.46
CA PRO A 187 16.15 -10.08 -11.65
C PRO A 187 16.70 -10.79 -10.41
N ALA A 188 17.47 -10.08 -9.58
CA ALA A 188 18.00 -10.59 -8.32
C ALA A 188 17.03 -10.50 -7.13
N LYS A 189 15.91 -9.81 -7.33
CA LYS A 189 14.89 -9.51 -6.31
C LYS A 189 13.53 -10.11 -6.64
N LYS A 190 13.42 -10.85 -7.72
CA LYS A 190 12.18 -11.53 -8.13
C LYS A 190 11.68 -12.45 -7.01
N GLY A 191 10.39 -12.34 -6.67
CA GLY A 191 9.78 -13.08 -5.57
C GLY A 191 9.89 -12.38 -4.20
N TRP A 192 10.45 -11.17 -4.15
CA TRP A 192 10.53 -10.38 -2.91
C TRP A 192 9.25 -9.56 -2.65
N GLY A 193 8.36 -9.50 -3.63
CA GLY A 193 7.04 -8.88 -3.47
C GLY A 193 6.96 -7.42 -3.88
N HIS A 194 7.96 -6.88 -4.62
CA HIS A 194 8.03 -5.47 -5.00
C HIS A 194 8.18 -5.27 -6.50
N GLY A 195 7.66 -4.12 -6.96
CA GLY A 195 7.70 -3.72 -8.35
C GLY A 195 8.92 -2.88 -8.73
N THR A 196 8.93 -2.51 -10.01
CA THR A 196 9.91 -1.58 -10.59
C THR A 196 9.23 -0.29 -11.03
N PHE A 197 10.01 0.77 -11.25
CA PHE A 197 9.50 1.99 -11.88
C PHE A 197 8.81 1.69 -13.22
N ASP A 198 9.41 0.82 -14.04
CA ASP A 198 8.89 0.48 -15.35
C ASP A 198 7.53 -0.21 -15.29
N CYS A 199 7.33 -1.15 -14.35
CA CYS A 199 6.03 -1.83 -14.21
C CYS A 199 4.94 -0.91 -13.68
N CYS A 200 5.26 0.03 -12.77
CA CYS A 200 4.30 1.01 -12.27
C CYS A 200 3.85 1.96 -13.38
N MET A 201 4.79 2.42 -14.22
CA MET A 201 4.48 3.27 -15.37
C MET A 201 3.59 2.53 -16.38
N THR A 202 3.89 1.25 -16.63
CA THR A 202 3.06 0.39 -17.50
C THR A 202 1.65 0.24 -16.93
N LEU A 203 1.52 -0.11 -15.65
CA LEU A 203 0.22 -0.23 -14.99
C LEU A 203 -0.57 1.07 -15.06
N ALA A 204 0.05 2.21 -14.74
CA ALA A 204 -0.60 3.52 -14.77
C ALA A 204 -1.12 3.87 -16.17
N LYS A 205 -0.32 3.59 -17.20
CA LYS A 205 -0.70 3.80 -18.60
C LYS A 205 -1.86 2.89 -19.01
N ASP A 206 -1.77 1.60 -18.75
CA ASP A 206 -2.75 0.60 -19.17
C ASP A 206 -4.09 0.78 -18.44
N ALA A 207 -4.04 1.24 -17.18
CA ALA A 207 -5.21 1.57 -16.39
C ALA A 207 -5.80 2.97 -16.67
N GLY A 208 -5.12 3.82 -17.43
CA GLY A 208 -5.58 5.18 -17.69
C GLY A 208 -5.54 6.11 -16.47
N ALA A 209 -4.64 5.86 -15.52
CA ALA A 209 -4.44 6.74 -14.37
C ALA A 209 -3.99 8.14 -14.84
N LYS A 210 -4.39 9.20 -14.12
CA LYS A 210 -4.02 10.58 -14.50
C LYS A 210 -2.68 10.99 -13.92
N ILE A 211 -2.41 10.61 -12.67
CA ILE A 211 -1.17 10.90 -11.95
C ILE A 211 -0.65 9.59 -11.35
N LEU A 212 0.64 9.33 -11.52
CA LEU A 212 1.35 8.23 -10.84
C LEU A 212 2.32 8.80 -9.82
N TYR A 213 2.22 8.35 -8.57
CA TYR A 213 3.26 8.51 -7.57
C TYR A 213 4.00 7.18 -7.36
N CYS A 214 5.30 7.20 -7.67
CA CYS A 214 6.21 6.11 -7.36
C CYS A 214 6.60 6.18 -5.88
N THR A 215 6.38 5.12 -5.12
CA THR A 215 6.64 5.04 -3.68
C THR A 215 7.37 3.74 -3.31
N HIS A 216 7.50 3.45 -2.02
CA HIS A 216 8.20 2.28 -1.49
C HIS A 216 9.65 2.19 -1.98
N HIS A 217 10.39 3.29 -1.83
CA HIS A 217 11.76 3.39 -2.33
C HIS A 217 12.71 2.46 -1.56
N GLU A 218 13.65 1.84 -2.27
CA GLU A 218 14.70 1.01 -1.67
C GLU A 218 15.45 1.80 -0.57
N PRO A 219 15.39 1.39 0.71
CA PRO A 219 15.84 2.22 1.84
C PRO A 219 17.36 2.47 1.87
N THR A 220 18.12 1.70 1.13
CA THR A 220 19.59 1.88 1.03
C THR A 220 19.99 2.91 -0.01
N ARG A 221 19.04 3.41 -0.80
CA ARG A 221 19.29 4.38 -1.87
C ARG A 221 19.20 5.80 -1.33
N SER A 222 20.24 6.62 -1.59
CA SER A 222 20.19 8.05 -1.27
C SER A 222 19.21 8.80 -2.18
N ASP A 223 18.76 9.99 -1.77
CA ASP A 223 17.84 10.80 -2.56
C ASP A 223 18.40 11.12 -3.96
N ASP A 224 19.68 11.50 -4.05
CA ASP A 224 20.34 11.77 -5.34
C ASP A 224 20.36 10.53 -6.26
N ALA A 225 20.61 9.36 -5.67
CA ALA A 225 20.58 8.09 -6.42
C ALA A 225 19.16 7.71 -6.83
N LEU A 226 18.17 7.98 -5.97
CA LEU A 226 16.75 7.76 -6.27
C LEU A 226 16.29 8.64 -7.43
N GLU A 227 16.63 9.94 -7.40
CA GLU A 227 16.30 10.86 -8.50
C GLU A 227 16.97 10.46 -9.82
N ALA A 228 18.21 9.98 -9.76
CA ALA A 228 18.92 9.53 -10.95
C ALA A 228 18.28 8.29 -11.60
N VAL A 229 17.96 7.24 -10.83
CA VAL A 229 17.32 6.03 -11.37
C VAL A 229 15.89 6.31 -11.85
N PHE A 230 15.17 7.20 -11.19
CA PHE A 230 13.86 7.64 -11.63
C PHE A 230 13.91 8.38 -12.96
N ALA A 231 14.84 9.34 -13.11
CA ALA A 231 15.05 10.05 -14.39
C ALA A 231 15.42 9.09 -15.53
N GLU A 232 16.23 8.06 -15.24
CA GLU A 232 16.55 7.02 -16.20
C GLU A 232 15.32 6.21 -16.61
N ALA A 233 14.49 5.79 -15.64
CA ALA A 233 13.25 5.08 -15.90
C ALA A 233 12.29 5.92 -16.77
N LEU A 234 12.12 7.21 -16.47
CA LEU A 234 11.33 8.13 -17.31
C LEU A 234 11.86 8.21 -18.74
N SER A 235 13.18 8.28 -18.93
CA SER A 235 13.78 8.36 -20.24
C SER A 235 13.57 7.13 -21.12
N ARG A 236 13.41 5.96 -20.49
CA ARG A 236 13.13 4.68 -21.18
C ARG A 236 11.66 4.52 -21.53
N ASN A 237 10.74 5.03 -20.71
CA ASN A 237 9.30 4.83 -20.85
C ASN A 237 8.64 6.01 -21.59
N THR A 238 9.10 6.32 -22.79
CA THR A 238 8.65 7.48 -23.58
C THR A 238 7.20 7.41 -24.04
N ASP A 239 6.60 6.25 -24.04
CA ASP A 239 5.18 6.02 -24.32
C ASP A 239 4.25 6.43 -23.14
N CYS A 240 4.84 6.70 -21.97
CA CYS A 240 4.18 7.26 -20.80
C CYS A 240 4.26 8.80 -20.72
N ASN A 241 4.79 9.50 -21.72
CA ASN A 241 5.02 10.96 -21.69
C ASN A 241 3.78 11.85 -21.48
N LYS A 242 2.58 11.29 -21.58
CA LYS A 242 1.32 12.02 -21.30
C LYS A 242 0.84 11.86 -19.87
N LEU A 243 1.43 10.94 -19.12
CA LEU A 243 1.12 10.67 -17.72
C LEU A 243 1.95 11.60 -16.83
N ASP A 244 1.32 12.19 -15.82
CA ASP A 244 2.04 12.93 -14.77
C ASP A 244 2.65 11.91 -13.80
N ILE A 245 3.98 11.74 -13.84
CA ILE A 245 4.70 10.74 -13.05
C ILE A 245 5.62 11.45 -12.08
N ARG A 246 5.50 11.12 -10.80
CA ARG A 246 6.21 11.77 -9.71
C ARG A 246 6.82 10.75 -8.75
N LEU A 247 7.94 11.12 -8.10
CA LEU A 247 8.40 10.45 -6.88
C LEU A 247 7.56 10.93 -5.70
N ALA A 248 7.10 10.01 -4.86
CA ALA A 248 6.49 10.34 -3.58
C ALA A 248 7.56 10.88 -2.61
N ARG A 249 7.24 11.96 -1.92
CA ARG A 249 8.11 12.58 -0.91
C ARG A 249 7.35 12.77 0.39
N GLU A 250 8.05 12.68 1.52
CA GLU A 250 7.46 12.94 2.82
C GLU A 250 6.90 14.37 2.90
N GLY A 251 5.65 14.48 3.33
CA GLY A 251 4.97 15.76 3.47
C GLY A 251 4.32 16.31 2.19
N ASP A 252 4.40 15.60 1.06
CA ASP A 252 3.70 16.01 -0.15
C ASP A 252 2.18 16.02 0.07
N GLU A 253 1.55 17.10 -0.38
CA GLU A 253 0.08 17.23 -0.43
C GLU A 253 -0.40 17.14 -1.87
N ILE A 254 -1.40 16.28 -2.10
CA ILE A 254 -1.98 16.06 -3.42
C ILE A 254 -3.42 16.56 -3.41
N VAL A 255 -3.73 17.50 -4.28
CA VAL A 255 -5.10 17.93 -4.54
C VAL A 255 -5.61 17.21 -5.79
N VAL A 256 -6.70 16.44 -5.64
CA VAL A 256 -7.29 15.60 -6.68
C VAL A 256 -8.56 16.25 -7.26
#